data_055c2e81a645b0590b73efd9926c1c10
#
_entry.id   055c2e81a645b0590b73efd9926c1c10
#
_cell.length_a   1.000
_cell.length_b   1.000
_cell.length_c   1.000
_cell.angle_alpha   90.00
_cell.angle_beta   90.00
_cell.angle_gamma   90.00
#
_symmetry.space_group_name_H-M   'P 1'
#
loop_
_entity.id
_entity.type
_entity.pdbx_description
1 polymer ?
#
loop_
_entity_poly.entity_id
_entity_poly.type
_entity_poly.pdbx_seq_one_letter_code
_entity_poly.pdbx_strand_id
1 'polypeptide(L)'
;MKIIHRIARFLALFAVYTISVYSYLMAKGFVHDGDKFVLSNTANASTSFSTPIDAQLKISSSIMRPVGSENASITMYSYSSFDCSHCENFHRFVYPKLERDFIKTNKVRFVFISFPFSELNMKATKFLYCMPEEKYETYLNQLFKKKNWRYTSNDTLLVKETIEAGLSPEEIEKCNNNKKLTSDILLMRENAIQEIGIRSTPSFIIETKNSKEVIVGLPSYEKIKEYLEAKVQENN
;
A
#
# COMPACT_ATOMS: atom_id res chain seq x y z
N MET A 1 10.11 65.22 -11.74
CA MET A 1 9.18 65.10 -10.59
C MET A 1 8.04 64.12 -10.87
N LYS A 2 7.27 64.21 -11.96
CA LYS A 2 6.09 63.36 -12.27
C LYS A 2 6.43 61.84 -12.44
N ILE A 3 7.59 61.48 -12.93
CA ILE A 3 8.02 60.08 -13.13
C ILE A 3 8.33 59.40 -11.79
N ILE A 4 8.99 60.08 -10.87
CA ILE A 4 9.33 59.58 -9.52
C ILE A 4 8.05 59.25 -8.74
N HIS A 5 7.04 60.13 -8.82
CA HIS A 5 5.74 59.88 -8.17
C HIS A 5 4.98 58.70 -8.77
N ARG A 6 5.09 58.45 -10.06
CA ARG A 6 4.50 57.27 -10.72
C ARG A 6 5.19 55.98 -10.30
N ILE A 7 6.52 55.97 -10.23
CA ILE A 7 7.30 54.84 -9.75
C ILE A 7 6.98 54.52 -8.29
N ALA A 8 6.96 55.55 -7.43
CA ALA A 8 6.62 55.38 -6.03
C ALA A 8 5.21 54.80 -5.80
N ARG A 9 4.22 55.26 -6.59
CA ARG A 9 2.85 54.68 -6.56
C ARG A 9 2.82 53.25 -7.03
N PHE A 10 3.57 52.90 -8.08
CA PHE A 10 3.66 51.54 -8.58
C PHE A 10 4.30 50.57 -7.57
N LEU A 11 5.38 51.01 -6.90
CA LEU A 11 6.03 50.23 -5.86
C LEU A 11 5.13 50.05 -4.61
N ALA A 12 4.37 51.11 -4.23
CA ALA A 12 3.41 51.01 -3.13
C ALA A 12 2.25 50.01 -3.45
N LEU A 13 1.70 50.05 -4.68
CA LEU A 13 0.66 49.13 -5.10
C LEU A 13 1.17 47.69 -5.19
N PHE A 14 2.40 47.52 -5.64
CA PHE A 14 3.04 46.19 -5.71
C PHE A 14 3.29 45.62 -4.29
N ALA A 15 3.72 46.47 -3.35
CA ALA A 15 3.90 46.07 -1.94
C ALA A 15 2.57 45.64 -1.30
N VAL A 16 1.49 46.41 -1.54
CA VAL A 16 0.16 46.09 -1.02
C VAL A 16 -0.34 44.76 -1.62
N TYR A 17 -0.12 44.54 -2.93
CA TYR A 17 -0.50 43.31 -3.59
C TYR A 17 0.26 42.09 -3.01
N THR A 18 1.59 42.20 -2.85
CA THR A 18 2.42 41.10 -2.28
C THR A 18 2.03 40.79 -0.83
N ILE A 19 1.76 41.80 0.01
CA ILE A 19 1.28 41.60 1.37
C ILE A 19 -0.10 40.93 1.37
N SER A 20 -0.99 41.33 0.46
CA SER A 20 -2.33 40.75 0.36
C SER A 20 -2.29 39.27 -0.06
N VAL A 21 -1.45 38.92 -1.05
CA VAL A 21 -1.24 37.52 -1.48
C VAL A 21 -0.60 36.70 -0.36
N TYR A 22 0.41 37.24 0.30
CA TYR A 22 1.04 36.57 1.43
C TYR A 22 0.03 36.29 2.56
N SER A 23 -0.75 37.30 2.96
CA SER A 23 -1.78 37.17 4.01
C SER A 23 -2.87 36.15 3.60
N TYR A 24 -3.27 36.15 2.33
CA TYR A 24 -4.23 35.17 1.81
C TYR A 24 -3.67 33.73 1.88
N LEU A 25 -2.42 33.52 1.47
CA LEU A 25 -1.79 32.20 1.54
C LEU A 25 -1.65 31.72 2.99
N MET A 26 -1.23 32.59 3.91
CA MET A 26 -1.14 32.27 5.33
C MET A 26 -2.52 31.93 5.93
N ALA A 27 -3.57 32.68 5.57
CA ALA A 27 -4.95 32.40 6.00
C ALA A 27 -5.49 31.07 5.43
N LYS A 28 -4.95 30.59 4.32
CA LYS A 28 -5.26 29.28 3.73
C LYS A 28 -4.38 28.15 4.29
N GLY A 29 -3.55 28.42 5.28
CA GLY A 29 -2.70 27.43 5.93
C GLY A 29 -1.41 27.11 5.20
N PHE A 30 -0.97 28.01 4.30
CA PHE A 30 0.37 27.89 3.72
C PHE A 30 1.40 28.50 4.65
N VAL A 31 2.55 27.87 4.78
CA VAL A 31 3.73 28.40 5.47
C VAL A 31 4.87 28.57 4.49
N HIS A 32 5.76 29.53 4.79
CA HIS A 32 6.95 29.78 3.97
C HIS A 32 8.06 28.82 4.40
N ASP A 33 8.55 28.00 3.48
CA ASP A 33 9.65 27.06 3.68
C ASP A 33 10.73 27.30 2.60
N GLY A 34 11.77 28.02 2.96
CA GLY A 34 12.80 28.46 2.02
C GLY A 34 12.23 29.33 0.90
N ASP A 35 12.30 28.87 -0.34
CA ASP A 35 11.82 29.61 -1.52
C ASP A 35 10.38 29.23 -1.94
N LYS A 36 9.65 28.43 -1.14
CA LYS A 36 8.34 27.88 -1.52
C LYS A 36 7.30 28.09 -0.42
N PHE A 37 6.04 28.26 -0.86
CA PHE A 37 4.89 28.14 0.02
C PHE A 37 4.38 26.70 0.02
N VAL A 38 4.28 26.09 1.21
CA VAL A 38 3.75 24.75 1.42
C VAL A 38 2.57 24.81 2.39
N LEU A 39 1.59 23.91 2.24
CA LEU A 39 0.48 23.82 3.19
C LEU A 39 1.02 23.44 4.57
N SER A 40 0.58 24.12 5.62
CA SER A 40 1.04 23.87 7.00
C SER A 40 0.83 22.41 7.44
N ASN A 41 -0.22 21.76 6.93
CA ASN A 41 -0.45 20.34 7.15
C ASN A 41 0.63 19.42 6.52
N THR A 42 1.40 19.93 5.55
CA THR A 42 2.55 19.22 4.97
C THR A 42 3.86 19.64 5.59
N ALA A 43 3.95 20.88 6.16
CA ALA A 43 5.14 21.38 6.84
C ALA A 43 5.28 20.82 8.27
N ASN A 44 4.16 20.52 8.96
CA ASN A 44 4.14 19.82 10.26
C ASN A 44 3.94 18.30 10.17
N ALA A 45 3.73 17.78 8.99
CA ALA A 45 4.00 16.40 8.74
C ALA A 45 5.54 16.23 8.69
N SER A 46 6.19 16.18 9.85
CA SER A 46 7.17 15.13 10.02
C SER A 46 6.41 13.90 9.53
N THR A 47 6.61 13.52 8.29
CA THR A 47 6.09 12.29 7.75
C THR A 47 6.77 11.21 8.58
N SER A 48 6.17 10.91 9.75
CA SER A 48 6.48 9.66 10.40
C SER A 48 6.24 8.64 9.30
N PHE A 49 7.29 7.94 8.92
CA PHE A 49 7.24 6.92 7.89
C PHE A 49 6.09 5.92 8.18
N SER A 50 5.72 5.80 9.42
CA SER A 50 4.63 4.99 9.94
C SER A 50 3.77 5.76 10.94
N THR A 51 2.52 5.33 11.11
CA THR A 51 1.57 5.87 12.09
C THR A 51 1.13 4.75 13.02
N PRO A 52 1.24 4.91 14.36
CA PRO A 52 0.73 3.93 15.31
C PRO A 52 -0.79 3.74 15.16
N ILE A 53 -1.26 2.51 15.33
CA ILE A 53 -2.67 2.16 15.33
C ILE A 53 -3.02 1.23 16.50
N ASP A 54 -4.19 1.43 17.07
CA ASP A 54 -4.78 0.54 18.08
C ASP A 54 -5.96 -0.24 17.49
N ALA A 55 -5.77 -0.79 16.30
CA ALA A 55 -6.81 -1.56 15.62
C ALA A 55 -6.56 -3.06 15.74
N GLN A 56 -7.62 -3.82 16.02
CA GLN A 56 -7.57 -5.26 16.00
C GLN A 56 -7.68 -5.77 14.57
N LEU A 57 -6.65 -6.51 14.11
CA LEU A 57 -6.65 -7.10 12.78
C LEU A 57 -7.56 -8.34 12.76
N LYS A 58 -8.78 -8.19 12.23
CA LYS A 58 -9.72 -9.29 12.04
C LYS A 58 -9.51 -9.94 10.67
N ILE A 59 -8.47 -10.75 10.55
CA ILE A 59 -8.16 -11.48 9.32
C ILE A 59 -8.69 -12.91 9.45
N SER A 60 -9.52 -13.33 8.48
CA SER A 60 -10.02 -14.72 8.46
C SER A 60 -8.85 -15.69 8.20
N SER A 61 -8.76 -16.73 9.02
CA SER A 61 -7.74 -17.77 8.87
C SER A 61 -7.81 -18.49 7.51
N SER A 62 -8.98 -18.50 6.86
CA SER A 62 -9.19 -19.14 5.56
C SER A 62 -8.47 -18.44 4.41
N ILE A 63 -8.10 -17.16 4.59
CA ILE A 63 -7.46 -16.31 3.57
C ILE A 63 -6.11 -15.77 4.03
N MET A 64 -5.71 -16.05 5.27
CA MET A 64 -4.40 -15.68 5.78
C MET A 64 -3.36 -16.71 5.31
N ARG A 65 -2.50 -16.32 4.39
CA ARG A 65 -1.42 -17.14 3.82
C ARG A 65 -0.08 -16.44 4.07
N PRO A 66 0.52 -16.64 5.26
CA PRO A 66 1.80 -16.02 5.58
C PRO A 66 2.95 -16.67 4.82
N VAL A 67 3.94 -15.86 4.46
CA VAL A 67 5.23 -16.27 3.90
C VAL A 67 6.31 -15.93 4.91
N GLY A 68 7.21 -16.87 5.19
CA GLY A 68 8.28 -16.72 6.18
C GLY A 68 7.97 -17.40 7.52
N SER A 69 8.88 -17.26 8.45
CA SER A 69 8.86 -17.96 9.74
C SER A 69 7.70 -17.51 10.64
N GLU A 70 7.08 -18.46 11.34
CA GLU A 70 6.11 -18.16 12.40
C GLU A 70 6.75 -17.47 13.61
N ASN A 71 8.05 -17.67 13.79
CA ASN A 71 8.83 -17.09 14.90
C ASN A 71 9.47 -15.73 14.54
N ALA A 72 9.13 -15.14 13.38
CA ALA A 72 9.61 -13.81 13.04
C ALA A 72 9.10 -12.77 14.03
N SER A 73 9.99 -11.85 14.46
CA SER A 73 9.66 -10.79 15.43
C SER A 73 8.74 -9.72 14.86
N ILE A 74 8.59 -9.68 13.53
CA ILE A 74 7.75 -8.72 12.81
C ILE A 74 6.80 -9.46 11.89
N THR A 75 5.50 -9.09 11.92
CA THR A 75 4.55 -9.46 10.87
C THR A 75 4.22 -8.23 10.03
N MET A 76 4.46 -8.33 8.72
CA MET A 76 4.16 -7.29 7.74
C MET A 76 2.93 -7.70 6.92
N TYR A 77 1.80 -7.05 7.15
CA TYR A 77 0.59 -7.22 6.34
C TYR A 77 0.60 -6.21 5.19
N SER A 78 0.48 -6.70 3.96
CA SER A 78 0.45 -5.87 2.74
C SER A 78 -0.95 -5.84 2.16
N TYR A 79 -1.67 -4.74 2.34
CA TYR A 79 -2.94 -4.47 1.69
C TYR A 79 -2.69 -3.97 0.28
N SER A 80 -2.92 -4.83 -0.68
CA SER A 80 -2.54 -4.60 -2.07
C SER A 80 -3.63 -5.03 -3.04
N SER A 81 -3.66 -4.41 -4.21
CA SER A 81 -4.59 -4.74 -5.28
C SER A 81 -3.84 -5.09 -6.56
N PHE A 82 -4.32 -6.09 -7.27
CA PHE A 82 -3.77 -6.41 -8.60
C PHE A 82 -4.06 -5.33 -9.65
N ASP A 83 -5.05 -4.46 -9.44
CA ASP A 83 -5.34 -3.31 -10.31
C ASP A 83 -4.43 -2.10 -10.05
N CYS A 84 -3.62 -2.14 -8.99
CA CYS A 84 -2.83 -1.02 -8.52
C CYS A 84 -1.40 -1.05 -9.09
N SER A 85 -1.01 -0.02 -9.84
CA SER A 85 0.36 0.09 -10.41
C SER A 85 1.44 0.24 -9.34
N HIS A 86 1.16 0.93 -8.23
CA HIS A 86 2.11 1.04 -7.12
C HIS A 86 2.29 -0.30 -6.39
N CYS A 87 1.24 -1.12 -6.27
CA CYS A 87 1.34 -2.47 -5.73
C CYS A 87 2.18 -3.37 -6.64
N GLU A 88 2.00 -3.26 -7.96
CA GLU A 88 2.87 -3.94 -8.91
C GLU A 88 4.33 -3.54 -8.74
N ASN A 89 4.62 -2.24 -8.64
CA ASN A 89 5.99 -1.75 -8.44
C ASN A 89 6.59 -2.28 -7.12
N PHE A 90 5.78 -2.36 -6.05
CA PHE A 90 6.21 -2.98 -4.81
C PHE A 90 6.62 -4.44 -5.04
N HIS A 91 5.75 -5.25 -5.62
CA HIS A 91 6.03 -6.69 -5.85
C HIS A 91 7.14 -6.96 -6.86
N ARG A 92 7.40 -6.04 -7.80
CA ARG A 92 8.49 -6.19 -8.79
C ARG A 92 9.84 -5.74 -8.30
N PHE A 93 9.91 -4.67 -7.50
CA PHE A 93 11.17 -3.98 -7.22
C PHE A 93 11.54 -3.93 -5.73
N VAL A 94 10.56 -3.99 -4.83
CA VAL A 94 10.77 -3.92 -3.38
C VAL A 94 10.68 -5.29 -2.73
N TYR A 95 9.60 -6.02 -2.98
CA TYR A 95 9.33 -7.33 -2.38
C TYR A 95 10.47 -8.35 -2.56
N PRO A 96 11.11 -8.53 -3.75
CA PRO A 96 12.21 -9.49 -3.87
C PRO A 96 13.42 -9.18 -2.99
N LYS A 97 13.65 -7.92 -2.69
CA LYS A 97 14.71 -7.50 -1.78
C LYS A 97 14.31 -7.76 -0.32
N LEU A 98 13.04 -7.46 0.04
CA LEU A 98 12.49 -7.79 1.36
C LEU A 98 12.47 -9.29 1.62
N GLU A 99 12.09 -10.07 0.62
CA GLU A 99 12.11 -11.53 0.69
C GLU A 99 13.52 -12.05 1.02
N ARG A 100 14.53 -11.58 0.29
CA ARG A 100 15.92 -11.98 0.48
C ARG A 100 16.47 -11.56 1.86
N ASP A 101 16.23 -10.31 2.28
CA ASP A 101 16.95 -9.70 3.39
C ASP A 101 16.23 -9.85 4.74
N PHE A 102 14.90 -10.10 4.70
CA PHE A 102 14.07 -10.14 5.92
C PHE A 102 13.23 -11.41 6.04
N ILE A 103 12.57 -11.86 4.97
CA ILE A 103 11.66 -13.01 5.05
C ILE A 103 12.47 -14.31 5.13
N LYS A 104 13.39 -14.52 4.19
CA LYS A 104 14.29 -15.69 4.18
C LYS A 104 15.28 -15.72 5.33
N THR A 105 15.49 -14.60 6.02
CA THR A 105 16.32 -14.51 7.22
C THR A 105 15.52 -14.60 8.51
N ASN A 106 14.24 -14.98 8.45
CA ASN A 106 13.33 -15.18 9.58
C ASN A 106 13.09 -13.93 10.44
N LYS A 107 13.34 -12.73 9.92
CA LYS A 107 13.12 -11.45 10.62
C LYS A 107 11.68 -10.94 10.45
N VAL A 108 11.10 -11.19 9.28
CA VAL A 108 9.77 -10.73 8.91
C VAL A 108 8.94 -11.90 8.38
N ARG A 109 7.71 -12.00 8.87
CA ARG A 109 6.64 -12.81 8.31
C ARG A 109 5.75 -11.91 7.46
N PHE A 110 5.60 -12.23 6.19
CA PHE A 110 4.84 -11.42 5.24
C PHE A 110 3.44 -12.01 5.00
N VAL A 111 2.41 -11.18 5.03
CA VAL A 111 1.03 -11.57 4.77
C VAL A 111 0.45 -10.65 3.70
N PHE A 112 0.18 -11.21 2.52
CA PHE A 112 -0.54 -10.49 1.48
C PHE A 112 -2.04 -10.48 1.78
N ILE A 113 -2.64 -9.29 1.74
CA ILE A 113 -4.07 -9.08 1.91
C ILE A 113 -4.61 -8.40 0.67
N SER A 114 -5.42 -9.11 -0.08
CA SER A 114 -5.98 -8.57 -1.31
C SER A 114 -7.04 -7.52 -1.03
N PHE A 115 -6.98 -6.43 -1.81
CA PHE A 115 -7.91 -5.32 -1.77
C PHE A 115 -8.52 -5.11 -3.18
N PRO A 116 -9.46 -5.97 -3.60
CA PRO A 116 -9.98 -5.94 -4.97
C PRO A 116 -10.84 -4.71 -5.24
N PHE A 117 -10.64 -4.07 -6.40
CA PHE A 117 -11.44 -2.94 -6.88
C PHE A 117 -12.34 -3.30 -8.07
N SER A 118 -12.06 -4.41 -8.78
CA SER A 118 -12.84 -4.88 -9.92
C SER A 118 -13.27 -6.33 -9.75
N GLU A 119 -14.24 -6.77 -10.57
CA GLU A 119 -14.68 -8.16 -10.58
C GLU A 119 -13.55 -9.10 -11.03
N LEU A 120 -12.76 -8.70 -12.03
CA LEU A 120 -11.64 -9.48 -12.51
C LEU A 120 -10.55 -9.64 -11.44
N ASN A 121 -10.31 -8.56 -10.66
CA ASN A 121 -9.39 -8.62 -9.53
C ASN A 121 -9.94 -9.52 -8.40
N MET A 122 -11.25 -9.50 -8.15
CA MET A 122 -11.88 -10.45 -7.22
C MET A 122 -11.65 -11.90 -7.67
N LYS A 123 -11.80 -12.21 -8.96
CA LYS A 123 -11.51 -13.56 -9.49
C LYS A 123 -10.04 -13.94 -9.30
N ALA A 124 -9.11 -13.04 -9.64
CA ALA A 124 -7.67 -13.27 -9.42
C ALA A 124 -7.35 -13.52 -7.94
N THR A 125 -7.99 -12.76 -7.05
CA THR A 125 -7.87 -12.93 -5.60
C THR A 125 -8.37 -14.30 -5.14
N LYS A 126 -9.53 -14.74 -5.64
CA LYS A 126 -10.07 -16.06 -5.31
C LYS A 126 -9.15 -17.17 -5.79
N PHE A 127 -8.66 -17.11 -7.03
CA PHE A 127 -7.74 -18.10 -7.56
C PHE A 127 -6.44 -18.15 -6.75
N LEU A 128 -5.92 -17.01 -6.33
CA LEU A 128 -4.76 -16.96 -5.45
C LEU A 128 -5.01 -17.71 -4.13
N TYR A 129 -6.14 -17.45 -3.47
CA TYR A 129 -6.43 -18.11 -2.19
C TYR A 129 -6.82 -19.59 -2.32
N CYS A 130 -7.19 -20.04 -3.53
CA CYS A 130 -7.41 -21.44 -3.83
C CYS A 130 -6.13 -22.19 -4.24
N MET A 131 -5.02 -21.46 -4.48
CA MET A 131 -3.74 -22.13 -4.81
C MET A 131 -3.29 -23.03 -3.66
N PRO A 132 -2.69 -24.19 -3.95
CA PRO A 132 -1.92 -24.96 -2.98
C PRO A 132 -0.85 -24.10 -2.31
N GLU A 133 -0.54 -24.40 -1.06
CA GLU A 133 0.36 -23.57 -0.25
C GLU A 133 1.75 -23.41 -0.90
N GLU A 134 2.28 -24.49 -1.43
CA GLU A 134 3.60 -24.52 -2.09
C GLU A 134 3.66 -23.70 -3.39
N LYS A 135 2.52 -23.37 -3.99
CA LYS A 135 2.42 -22.59 -5.23
C LYS A 135 1.96 -21.16 -4.98
N TYR A 136 1.44 -20.87 -3.79
CA TYR A 136 0.80 -19.59 -3.45
C TYR A 136 1.69 -18.38 -3.73
N GLU A 137 2.91 -18.37 -3.18
CA GLU A 137 3.83 -17.24 -3.32
C GLU A 137 4.27 -17.05 -4.79
N THR A 138 4.58 -18.13 -5.46
CA THR A 138 4.96 -18.10 -6.87
C THR A 138 3.84 -17.52 -7.73
N TYR A 139 2.60 -17.93 -7.48
CA TYR A 139 1.44 -17.44 -8.22
C TYR A 139 1.10 -15.98 -7.86
N LEU A 140 1.19 -15.59 -6.60
CA LEU A 140 1.07 -14.19 -6.17
C LEU A 140 2.03 -13.28 -6.96
N ASN A 141 3.29 -13.65 -7.02
CA ASN A 141 4.31 -12.90 -7.75
C ASN A 141 4.05 -12.90 -9.27
N GLN A 142 3.54 -14.01 -9.82
CA GLN A 142 3.18 -14.12 -11.23
C GLN A 142 2.02 -13.18 -11.60
N LEU A 143 0.97 -13.09 -10.79
CA LEU A 143 -0.17 -12.20 -10.99
C LEU A 143 0.25 -10.73 -11.07
N PHE A 144 1.26 -10.31 -10.31
CA PHE A 144 1.81 -8.95 -10.41
C PHE A 144 2.75 -8.76 -11.61
N LYS A 145 3.51 -9.78 -12.01
CA LYS A 145 4.47 -9.68 -13.13
C LYS A 145 3.80 -9.72 -14.49
N LYS A 146 2.79 -10.57 -14.66
CA LYS A 146 2.07 -10.77 -15.92
C LYS A 146 0.84 -9.86 -15.96
N LYS A 147 0.93 -8.77 -16.72
CA LYS A 147 -0.11 -7.72 -16.76
C LYS A 147 -1.26 -8.00 -17.71
N ASN A 148 -1.05 -8.84 -18.71
CA ASN A 148 -1.93 -8.94 -19.88
C ASN A 148 -3.37 -9.31 -19.52
N TRP A 149 -3.57 -10.13 -18.48
CA TRP A 149 -4.88 -10.54 -18.03
C TRP A 149 -5.72 -9.39 -17.45
N ARG A 150 -5.09 -8.31 -16.96
CA ARG A 150 -5.80 -7.16 -16.34
C ARG A 150 -6.49 -6.24 -17.34
N TYR A 151 -6.05 -6.27 -18.60
CA TYR A 151 -6.53 -5.37 -19.65
C TYR A 151 -7.46 -6.07 -20.64
N THR A 152 -8.01 -7.22 -20.27
CA THR A 152 -8.95 -7.98 -21.08
C THR A 152 -10.39 -7.71 -20.64
N SER A 153 -11.32 -7.81 -21.60
CA SER A 153 -12.76 -7.67 -21.33
C SER A 153 -13.37 -8.89 -20.64
N ASN A 154 -12.61 -9.97 -20.51
CA ASN A 154 -13.02 -11.23 -19.90
C ASN A 154 -11.86 -11.86 -19.11
N ASP A 155 -12.13 -12.96 -18.43
CA ASP A 155 -11.17 -13.68 -17.59
C ASP A 155 -10.35 -14.76 -18.30
N THR A 156 -10.46 -14.90 -19.63
CA THR A 156 -9.83 -15.98 -20.39
C THR A 156 -8.31 -16.08 -20.16
N LEU A 157 -7.61 -14.94 -20.19
CA LEU A 157 -6.16 -14.92 -19.92
C LEU A 157 -5.83 -15.23 -18.46
N LEU A 158 -6.63 -14.73 -17.52
CA LEU A 158 -6.47 -15.04 -16.10
C LEU A 158 -6.66 -16.53 -15.84
N VAL A 159 -7.70 -17.14 -16.41
CA VAL A 159 -7.96 -18.59 -16.30
C VAL A 159 -6.79 -19.39 -16.88
N LYS A 160 -6.31 -19.03 -18.07
CA LYS A 160 -5.14 -19.66 -18.69
C LYS A 160 -3.91 -19.61 -17.77
N GLU A 161 -3.57 -18.43 -17.25
CA GLU A 161 -2.45 -18.24 -16.32
C GLU A 161 -2.62 -19.05 -15.03
N THR A 162 -3.86 -19.20 -14.57
CA THR A 162 -4.20 -19.97 -13.36
C THR A 162 -4.01 -21.48 -13.60
N ILE A 163 -4.41 -21.98 -14.77
CA ILE A 163 -4.19 -23.39 -15.16
C ILE A 163 -2.69 -23.67 -15.29
N GLU A 164 -1.94 -22.77 -15.94
CA GLU A 164 -0.48 -22.90 -16.07
C GLU A 164 0.23 -22.89 -14.70
N ALA A 165 -0.35 -22.17 -13.73
CA ALA A 165 0.14 -22.14 -12.35
C ALA A 165 -0.23 -23.39 -11.54
N GLY A 166 -1.18 -24.21 -12.05
CA GLY A 166 -1.45 -25.54 -11.53
C GLY A 166 -2.78 -25.75 -10.82
N LEU A 167 -3.81 -24.92 -11.04
CA LEU A 167 -5.19 -25.25 -10.73
C LEU A 167 -5.84 -25.92 -11.95
N SER A 168 -6.56 -27.01 -11.72
CA SER A 168 -7.40 -27.63 -12.76
C SER A 168 -8.62 -26.76 -13.09
N PRO A 169 -9.24 -26.94 -14.27
CA PRO A 169 -10.49 -26.25 -14.60
C PRO A 169 -11.61 -26.48 -13.57
N GLU A 170 -11.71 -27.67 -12.99
CA GLU A 170 -12.70 -28.03 -11.97
C GLU A 170 -12.44 -27.27 -10.66
N GLU A 171 -11.18 -27.15 -10.23
CA GLU A 171 -10.80 -26.37 -9.06
C GLU A 171 -11.06 -24.88 -9.25
N ILE A 172 -10.82 -24.36 -10.46
CA ILE A 172 -11.12 -22.97 -10.83
C ILE A 172 -12.63 -22.71 -10.74
N GLU A 173 -13.46 -23.59 -11.27
CA GLU A 173 -14.92 -23.48 -11.18
C GLU A 173 -15.39 -23.55 -9.73
N LYS A 174 -14.92 -24.52 -8.95
CA LYS A 174 -15.21 -24.63 -7.52
C LYS A 174 -14.79 -23.37 -6.74
N CYS A 175 -13.63 -22.83 -7.07
CA CYS A 175 -13.13 -21.61 -6.46
C CYS A 175 -14.01 -20.40 -6.82
N ASN A 176 -14.39 -20.24 -8.10
CA ASN A 176 -15.29 -19.18 -8.55
C ASN A 176 -16.66 -19.22 -7.84
N ASN A 177 -17.18 -20.41 -7.60
CA ASN A 177 -18.47 -20.62 -6.96
C ASN A 177 -18.40 -20.56 -5.42
N ASN A 178 -17.23 -20.39 -4.82
CA ASN A 178 -17.06 -20.33 -3.37
C ASN A 178 -17.55 -18.98 -2.80
N LYS A 179 -18.82 -18.96 -2.40
CA LYS A 179 -19.48 -17.78 -1.81
C LYS A 179 -18.86 -17.37 -0.47
N LYS A 180 -18.42 -18.35 0.34
CA LYS A 180 -17.77 -18.09 1.63
C LYS A 180 -16.45 -17.35 1.42
N LEU A 181 -15.62 -17.79 0.50
CA LEU A 181 -14.36 -17.10 0.16
C LEU A 181 -14.62 -15.68 -0.32
N THR A 182 -15.63 -15.47 -1.17
CA THR A 182 -16.02 -14.13 -1.62
C THR A 182 -16.41 -13.24 -0.44
N SER A 183 -17.24 -13.76 0.47
CA SER A 183 -17.67 -13.04 1.68
C SER A 183 -16.46 -12.70 2.59
N ASP A 184 -15.57 -13.65 2.80
CA ASP A 184 -14.38 -13.46 3.65
C ASP A 184 -13.46 -12.35 3.06
N ILE A 185 -13.25 -12.31 1.74
CA ILE A 185 -12.46 -11.28 1.06
C ILE A 185 -13.11 -9.90 1.21
N LEU A 186 -14.43 -9.80 1.00
CA LEU A 186 -15.16 -8.55 1.13
C LEU A 186 -15.19 -8.04 2.58
N LEU A 187 -15.41 -8.93 3.55
CA LEU A 187 -15.38 -8.58 4.95
C LEU A 187 -14.02 -8.07 5.39
N MET A 188 -12.95 -8.70 4.92
CA MET A 188 -11.58 -8.26 5.22
C MET A 188 -11.30 -6.88 4.64
N ARG A 189 -11.74 -6.62 3.40
CA ARG A 189 -11.63 -5.29 2.79
C ARG A 189 -12.42 -4.26 3.59
N GLU A 190 -13.64 -4.57 4.00
CA GLU A 190 -14.48 -3.68 4.80
C GLU A 190 -13.85 -3.38 6.16
N ASN A 191 -13.37 -4.40 6.87
CA ASN A 191 -12.65 -4.21 8.13
C ASN A 191 -11.41 -3.32 7.97
N ALA A 192 -10.66 -3.47 6.87
CA ALA A 192 -9.51 -2.63 6.59
C ALA A 192 -9.91 -1.14 6.44
N ILE A 193 -11.06 -0.87 5.83
CA ILE A 193 -11.57 0.48 5.63
C ILE A 193 -12.11 1.08 6.93
N GLN A 194 -12.95 0.33 7.65
CA GLN A 194 -13.72 0.85 8.79
C GLN A 194 -12.92 0.83 10.10
N GLU A 195 -12.18 -0.24 10.36
CA GLU A 195 -11.49 -0.43 11.63
C GLU A 195 -10.06 0.12 11.61
N ILE A 196 -9.38 0.02 10.45
CA ILE A 196 -7.97 0.39 10.33
C ILE A 196 -7.78 1.72 9.60
N GLY A 197 -8.77 2.16 8.82
CA GLY A 197 -8.71 3.40 8.06
C GLY A 197 -7.90 3.31 6.77
N ILE A 198 -7.66 2.10 6.24
CA ILE A 198 -6.97 1.90 4.96
C ILE A 198 -7.88 2.35 3.82
N ARG A 199 -7.43 3.37 3.06
CA ARG A 199 -8.18 3.95 1.94
C ARG A 199 -7.43 3.93 0.61
N SER A 200 -6.19 3.45 0.61
CA SER A 200 -5.34 3.38 -0.59
C SER A 200 -4.44 2.16 -0.55
N THR A 201 -3.96 1.74 -1.72
CA THR A 201 -3.03 0.62 -1.88
C THR A 201 -1.77 1.07 -2.64
N PRO A 202 -0.60 0.50 -2.33
CA PRO A 202 -0.37 -0.38 -1.21
C PRO A 202 -0.45 0.36 0.13
N SER A 203 -0.90 -0.34 1.18
CA SER A 203 -0.72 0.06 2.57
C SER A 203 -0.19 -1.13 3.35
N PHE A 204 0.66 -0.85 4.32
CA PHE A 204 1.29 -1.91 5.09
C PHE A 204 1.00 -1.72 6.57
N ILE A 205 0.72 -2.81 7.28
CA ILE A 205 0.72 -2.81 8.73
C ILE A 205 1.94 -3.59 9.18
N ILE A 206 2.74 -2.97 10.02
CA ILE A 206 3.88 -3.58 10.66
C ILE A 206 3.50 -3.87 12.10
N GLU A 207 3.38 -5.14 12.43
CA GLU A 207 3.02 -5.61 13.77
C GLU A 207 4.23 -6.26 14.41
N THR A 208 4.53 -5.82 15.62
CA THR A 208 5.54 -6.40 16.52
C THR A 208 4.84 -6.81 17.82
N LYS A 209 5.58 -7.38 18.76
CA LYS A 209 5.06 -7.70 20.09
C LYS A 209 4.50 -6.46 20.82
N ASN A 210 5.08 -5.28 20.56
CA ASN A 210 4.84 -4.07 21.35
C ASN A 210 4.10 -2.96 20.57
N SER A 211 3.99 -3.07 19.27
CA SER A 211 3.41 -2.00 18.43
C SER A 211 2.75 -2.51 17.17
N LYS A 212 1.78 -1.72 16.68
CA LYS A 212 1.24 -1.82 15.32
C LYS A 212 1.31 -0.47 14.67
N GLU A 213 1.83 -0.41 13.46
CA GLU A 213 2.02 0.83 12.73
C GLU A 213 1.61 0.67 11.27
N VAL A 214 0.96 1.71 10.71
CA VAL A 214 0.54 1.76 9.30
C VAL A 214 1.53 2.57 8.49
N ILE A 215 1.95 2.04 7.36
CA ILE A 215 2.69 2.73 6.31
C ILE A 215 1.76 2.82 5.09
N VAL A 216 1.50 4.03 4.61
CA VAL A 216 0.64 4.27 3.44
C VAL A 216 1.48 4.59 2.21
N GLY A 217 1.15 3.96 1.08
CA GLY A 217 1.82 4.18 -0.19
C GLY A 217 3.03 3.26 -0.40
N LEU A 218 3.76 3.51 -1.51
CA LEU A 218 4.92 2.72 -1.90
C LEU A 218 6.20 3.31 -1.31
N PRO A 219 6.78 2.70 -0.27
CA PRO A 219 8.09 3.12 0.22
C PRO A 219 9.21 2.70 -0.74
N SER A 220 10.33 3.44 -0.75
CA SER A 220 11.56 2.92 -1.33
C SER A 220 12.08 1.74 -0.50
N TYR A 221 12.85 0.85 -1.16
CA TYR A 221 13.44 -0.28 -0.44
C TYR A 221 14.33 0.18 0.73
N GLU A 222 15.10 1.22 0.52
CA GLU A 222 16.03 1.76 1.52
C GLU A 222 15.29 2.24 2.77
N LYS A 223 14.17 2.99 2.57
CA LYS A 223 13.34 3.47 3.69
C LYS A 223 12.71 2.33 4.49
N ILE A 224 12.12 1.34 3.81
CA ILE A 224 11.48 0.23 4.52
C ILE A 224 12.53 -0.68 5.18
N LYS A 225 13.70 -0.82 4.56
CA LYS A 225 14.82 -1.57 5.14
C LYS A 225 15.29 -0.94 6.45
N GLU A 226 15.60 0.35 6.46
CA GLU A 226 16.02 1.10 7.65
C GLU A 226 14.99 0.96 8.79
N TYR A 227 13.71 1.13 8.44
CA TYR A 227 12.62 0.99 9.40
C TYR A 227 12.52 -0.43 9.98
N LEU A 228 12.56 -1.48 9.14
CA LEU A 228 12.48 -2.85 9.61
C LEU A 228 13.72 -3.27 10.42
N GLU A 229 14.91 -2.79 10.06
CA GLU A 229 16.14 -3.03 10.84
C GLU A 229 16.03 -2.44 12.25
N ALA A 230 15.51 -1.19 12.38
CA ALA A 230 15.25 -0.59 13.68
C ALA A 230 14.24 -1.42 14.50
N LYS A 231 13.12 -1.85 13.87
CA LYS A 231 12.10 -2.67 14.55
C LYS A 231 12.62 -4.05 14.97
N VAL A 232 13.50 -4.66 14.20
CA VAL A 232 14.16 -5.93 14.61
C VAL A 232 15.04 -5.72 15.84
N GLN A 233 15.79 -4.62 15.91
CA GLN A 233 16.64 -4.30 17.06
C GLN A 233 15.83 -4.01 18.34
N GLU A 234 14.67 -3.35 18.21
CA GLU A 234 13.77 -3.03 19.34
C GLU A 234 13.08 -4.28 19.93
N ASN A 235 12.98 -5.38 19.16
CA ASN A 235 12.24 -6.58 19.54
C ASN A 235 13.11 -7.83 19.77
N ASN A 236 14.46 -7.70 19.72
CA ASN A 236 15.42 -8.70 20.13
C ASN A 236 15.90 -8.45 21.57
#